data_21d8fe230a252d0d5f327fdb1fd12251
#
_entry.id   21d8fe230a252d0d5f327fdb1fd12251
#
_cell.length_a   1.000
_cell.length_b   1.000
_cell.length_c   1.000
_cell.angle_alpha   90.00
_cell.angle_beta   90.00
_cell.angle_gamma   90.00
#
_symmetry.space_group_name_H-M   'P 1'
#
loop_
_entity.id
_entity.type
_entity.pdbx_description
1 polymer ?
#
loop_
_entity_poly.entity_id
_entity_poly.type
_entity_poly.pdbx_seq_one_letter_code
_entity_poly.pdbx_strand_id
1 'polypeptide(L)'
;MSRQFYFRHCIPAIFSIYIVATQHFLFAQTDYRILHHRAIVADGHNDTVGRMLDENLDISKRLADGNIDVPRLKEGGLDLPFFGAWVDPKYMTSGTGKDKDRSSERVHAMIDAVEKLVSANPNDIGFAKSTADAERLIADGKVAIAMGIEGGHAIENSLDELERFAKRGIRYMTLTWNNSLDWATSGKDEAEKKDLKFRGLTKFGKQVVRKMNDLGVMVDISHVGVQTFWDAVRTTRKPVIASHSCAYSLCAHFRNLRDDQIKAVAKNRGVILVNFYAGFIDSTYDRKRAKHESLLNKLRQQATDPDGTFNQVKFGQLVQEQGGDEIKSLRPPLAMLIDHIEYIAKLVGPEYVGLGSDFDGVSALPQEMDDVSKLPLITKSLQERGWSDEAITKILGGNLLRVWRANER
;
A
#
# COMPACT_ATOMS: atom_id res chain seq x y z
N MET A 1 11.48 76.72 -67.36
CA MET A 1 11.10 76.59 -65.92
C MET A 1 10.10 75.44 -65.81
N SER A 2 10.56 74.22 -65.54
CA SER A 2 9.75 73.03 -65.44
C SER A 2 9.72 72.56 -63.98
N ARG A 3 8.55 72.54 -63.41
CA ARG A 3 8.32 71.94 -62.07
C ARG A 3 8.04 70.42 -62.21
N GLN A 4 8.91 69.58 -61.69
CA GLN A 4 8.69 68.13 -61.52
C GLN A 4 7.83 67.91 -60.31
N PHE A 5 6.72 67.16 -60.51
CA PHE A 5 5.87 66.61 -59.46
C PHE A 5 6.34 65.20 -59.12
N TYR A 6 6.72 64.92 -57.85
CA TYR A 6 6.99 63.61 -57.34
C TYR A 6 5.69 63.00 -56.81
N PHE A 7 5.27 61.89 -57.45
CA PHE A 7 4.22 61.02 -56.90
C PHE A 7 4.84 60.07 -55.88
N ARG A 8 4.42 60.23 -54.62
CA ARG A 8 4.72 59.21 -53.57
C ARG A 8 3.69 58.08 -53.67
N HIS A 9 4.16 56.86 -53.99
CA HIS A 9 3.36 55.67 -53.88
C HIS A 9 3.30 55.21 -52.43
N CYS A 10 2.12 55.20 -51.80
CA CYS A 10 1.83 54.54 -50.52
C CYS A 10 1.53 53.09 -50.83
N ILE A 11 2.38 52.18 -50.34
CA ILE A 11 2.12 50.73 -50.34
C ILE A 11 1.35 50.43 -49.08
N PRO A 12 0.13 49.83 -49.13
CA PRO A 12 -0.55 49.39 -47.91
C PRO A 12 0.11 48.09 -47.39
N ALA A 13 0.62 48.14 -46.17
CA ALA A 13 1.08 46.94 -45.46
C ALA A 13 -0.12 46.07 -45.08
N ILE A 14 -0.25 44.94 -45.74
CA ILE A 14 -1.21 43.91 -45.37
C ILE A 14 -0.64 43.16 -44.16
N PHE A 15 -1.19 43.38 -42.95
CA PHE A 15 -0.94 42.56 -41.77
C PHE A 15 -1.76 41.28 -41.88
N SER A 16 -1.12 40.20 -42.27
CA SER A 16 -1.70 38.85 -42.18
C SER A 16 -1.68 38.40 -40.73
N ILE A 17 -2.83 38.44 -40.06
CA ILE A 17 -3.02 37.83 -38.72
C ILE A 17 -3.13 36.32 -38.92
N TYR A 18 -2.05 35.61 -38.61
CA TYR A 18 -2.11 34.15 -38.46
C TYR A 18 -2.81 33.83 -37.14
N ILE A 19 -4.11 33.46 -37.20
CA ILE A 19 -4.80 32.83 -36.09
C ILE A 19 -4.32 31.39 -36.05
N VAL A 20 -3.39 31.07 -35.15
CA VAL A 20 -3.05 29.68 -34.81
C VAL A 20 -4.20 29.14 -33.96
N ALA A 21 -5.17 28.52 -34.63
CA ALA A 21 -6.19 27.72 -33.94
C ALA A 21 -5.51 26.48 -33.35
N THR A 22 -5.12 26.52 -32.10
CA THR A 22 -4.78 25.30 -31.32
C THR A 22 -6.07 24.49 -31.19
N GLN A 23 -6.25 23.52 -32.07
CA GLN A 23 -7.26 22.47 -31.90
C GLN A 23 -6.83 21.65 -30.67
N HIS A 24 -7.40 21.97 -29.52
CA HIS A 24 -7.43 21.05 -28.40
C HIS A 24 -8.36 19.90 -28.82
N PHE A 25 -7.77 18.80 -29.26
CA PHE A 25 -8.50 17.53 -29.34
C PHE A 25 -8.87 17.18 -27.90
N LEU A 26 -10.09 17.52 -27.51
CA LEU A 26 -10.74 16.91 -26.36
C LEU A 26 -10.95 15.43 -26.73
N PHE A 27 -9.97 14.60 -26.46
CA PHE A 27 -10.24 13.17 -26.41
C PHE A 27 -11.30 12.98 -25.32
N ALA A 28 -12.45 12.45 -25.66
CA ALA A 28 -13.44 12.07 -24.69
C ALA A 28 -12.75 11.15 -23.68
N GLN A 29 -12.72 11.58 -22.39
CA GLN A 29 -12.11 10.82 -21.33
C GLN A 29 -12.83 9.48 -21.22
N THR A 30 -12.09 8.39 -21.13
CA THR A 30 -12.66 7.04 -20.94
C THR A 30 -13.53 7.01 -19.70
N ASP A 31 -14.69 6.36 -19.73
CA ASP A 31 -15.46 6.14 -18.50
C ASP A 31 -14.56 5.49 -17.44
N TYR A 32 -14.55 6.03 -16.22
CA TYR A 32 -13.64 5.59 -15.17
C TYR A 32 -13.79 4.11 -14.83
N ARG A 33 -14.99 3.54 -14.98
CA ARG A 33 -15.22 2.11 -14.75
C ARG A 33 -14.54 1.27 -15.83
N ILE A 34 -14.64 1.69 -17.09
CA ILE A 34 -13.98 1.02 -18.20
C ILE A 34 -12.46 1.10 -18.02
N LEU A 35 -11.93 2.27 -17.67
CA LEU A 35 -10.52 2.45 -17.41
C LEU A 35 -10.05 1.56 -16.25
N HIS A 36 -10.81 1.55 -15.14
CA HIS A 36 -10.50 0.77 -13.96
C HIS A 36 -10.38 -0.72 -14.25
N HIS A 37 -11.39 -1.30 -14.91
CA HIS A 37 -11.41 -2.74 -15.23
C HIS A 37 -10.52 -3.14 -16.43
N ARG A 38 -9.96 -2.19 -17.17
CA ARG A 38 -8.93 -2.45 -18.20
C ARG A 38 -7.52 -2.39 -17.65
N ALA A 39 -7.31 -1.63 -16.60
CA ALA A 39 -6.04 -1.55 -15.91
C ALA A 39 -5.86 -2.82 -15.05
N ILE A 40 -4.61 -3.24 -14.82
CA ILE A 40 -4.31 -4.17 -13.73
C ILE A 40 -4.35 -3.35 -12.45
N VAL A 41 -5.27 -3.69 -11.55
CA VAL A 41 -5.38 -3.06 -10.23
C VAL A 41 -4.66 -3.92 -9.21
N ALA A 42 -3.73 -3.34 -8.47
CA ALA A 42 -2.94 -4.03 -7.46
C ALA A 42 -3.01 -3.31 -6.12
N ASP A 43 -3.11 -4.08 -5.05
CA ASP A 43 -3.03 -3.62 -3.67
C ASP A 43 -1.77 -4.20 -3.02
N GLY A 44 -0.90 -3.33 -2.53
CA GLY A 44 0.40 -3.73 -2.01
C GLY A 44 0.38 -4.39 -0.64
N HIS A 45 -0.72 -4.23 0.12
CA HIS A 45 -0.83 -4.80 1.46
C HIS A 45 -2.26 -4.86 1.98
N ASN A 46 -2.63 -6.00 2.54
CA ASN A 46 -3.82 -6.20 3.36
C ASN A 46 -3.61 -7.37 4.33
N ASP A 47 -4.35 -7.41 5.44
CA ASP A 47 -4.18 -8.39 6.52
C ASP A 47 -5.20 -9.53 6.51
N THR A 48 -5.91 -9.71 5.42
CA THR A 48 -6.98 -10.69 5.28
C THR A 48 -6.56 -12.13 5.64
N VAL A 49 -5.31 -12.51 5.35
CA VAL A 49 -4.82 -13.87 5.63
C VAL A 49 -4.75 -14.18 7.12
N GLY A 50 -4.51 -13.18 7.97
CA GLY A 50 -4.57 -13.33 9.43
C GLY A 50 -5.95 -13.77 9.88
N ARG A 51 -6.99 -13.12 9.36
CA ARG A 51 -8.40 -13.46 9.65
C ARG A 51 -8.78 -14.84 9.12
N MET A 52 -8.34 -15.21 7.91
CA MET A 52 -8.59 -16.54 7.37
C MET A 52 -8.13 -17.64 8.33
N LEU A 53 -6.97 -17.43 8.97
CA LEU A 53 -6.39 -18.41 9.89
C LEU A 53 -7.03 -18.35 11.29
N ASP A 54 -7.19 -17.17 11.87
CA ASP A 54 -7.63 -17.00 13.25
C ASP A 54 -9.14 -17.20 13.43
N GLU A 55 -9.92 -16.75 12.45
CA GLU A 55 -11.38 -16.83 12.47
C GLU A 55 -11.91 -17.99 11.62
N ASN A 56 -11.01 -18.77 10.98
CA ASN A 56 -11.35 -19.87 10.06
C ASN A 56 -12.33 -19.44 8.97
N LEU A 57 -12.12 -18.25 8.38
CA LEU A 57 -13.00 -17.65 7.38
C LEU A 57 -12.81 -18.27 6.00
N ASP A 58 -13.93 -18.50 5.33
CA ASP A 58 -13.97 -18.87 3.91
C ASP A 58 -14.24 -17.59 3.06
N ILE A 59 -13.17 -16.87 2.72
CA ILE A 59 -13.27 -15.67 1.90
C ILE A 59 -13.65 -15.92 0.44
N SER A 60 -13.80 -17.17 0.02
CA SER A 60 -14.36 -17.48 -1.31
C SER A 60 -15.81 -17.04 -1.45
N LYS A 61 -16.50 -16.83 -0.33
CA LYS A 61 -17.89 -16.38 -0.23
C LYS A 61 -17.95 -14.96 0.26
N ARG A 62 -19.07 -14.27 -0.04
CA ARG A 62 -19.32 -12.95 0.52
C ARG A 62 -19.43 -13.04 2.05
N LEU A 63 -18.60 -12.27 2.72
CA LEU A 63 -18.61 -12.15 4.17
C LEU A 63 -19.54 -11.01 4.62
N ALA A 64 -20.10 -11.16 5.82
CA ALA A 64 -20.90 -10.11 6.44
C ALA A 64 -20.05 -8.93 6.94
N ASP A 65 -18.75 -9.15 7.10
CA ASP A 65 -17.81 -8.21 7.72
C ASP A 65 -16.46 -8.18 7.00
N GLY A 66 -15.51 -7.40 7.55
CA GLY A 66 -14.20 -7.19 6.96
C GLY A 66 -14.24 -6.43 5.64
N ASN A 67 -13.08 -6.29 5.03
CA ASN A 67 -12.92 -5.46 3.84
C ASN A 67 -12.72 -6.27 2.57
N ILE A 68 -12.31 -7.55 2.67
CA ILE A 68 -11.94 -8.41 1.54
C ILE A 68 -12.66 -9.76 1.58
N ASP A 69 -13.25 -10.12 0.44
CA ASP A 69 -13.61 -11.47 0.03
C ASP A 69 -13.56 -11.57 -1.50
N VAL A 70 -13.54 -12.77 -2.05
CA VAL A 70 -13.39 -12.99 -3.51
C VAL A 70 -14.50 -12.32 -4.32
N PRO A 71 -15.79 -12.37 -3.94
CA PRO A 71 -16.84 -11.58 -4.60
C PRO A 71 -16.55 -10.07 -4.64
N ARG A 72 -16.13 -9.47 -3.51
CA ARG A 72 -15.82 -8.03 -3.44
C ARG A 72 -14.53 -7.67 -4.17
N LEU A 73 -13.51 -8.56 -4.20
CA LEU A 73 -12.32 -8.38 -5.04
C LEU A 73 -12.70 -8.23 -6.51
N LYS A 74 -13.58 -9.10 -7.01
CA LYS A 74 -14.09 -9.02 -8.40
C LYS A 74 -14.94 -7.78 -8.66
N GLU A 75 -15.81 -7.42 -7.74
CA GLU A 75 -16.63 -6.20 -7.83
C GLU A 75 -15.79 -4.93 -7.85
N GLY A 76 -14.75 -4.89 -7.05
CA GLY A 76 -13.79 -3.79 -6.97
C GLY A 76 -12.75 -3.80 -8.07
N GLY A 77 -12.72 -4.84 -8.91
CA GLY A 77 -11.72 -4.98 -9.96
C GLY A 77 -10.28 -5.10 -9.44
N LEU A 78 -10.09 -5.59 -8.21
CA LEU A 78 -8.75 -5.83 -7.67
C LEU A 78 -8.20 -7.15 -8.20
N ASP A 79 -7.24 -7.06 -9.12
CA ASP A 79 -6.66 -8.20 -9.82
C ASP A 79 -5.51 -8.85 -9.04
N LEU A 80 -4.72 -8.03 -8.34
CA LEU A 80 -3.47 -8.44 -7.68
C LEU A 80 -3.40 -7.94 -6.23
N PRO A 81 -4.10 -8.56 -5.28
CA PRO A 81 -3.89 -8.32 -3.85
C PRO A 81 -2.60 -8.97 -3.35
N PHE A 82 -1.79 -8.22 -2.60
CA PHE A 82 -0.72 -8.77 -1.79
C PHE A 82 -1.23 -9.02 -0.36
N PHE A 83 -1.41 -10.28 0.00
CA PHE A 83 -1.78 -10.70 1.35
C PHE A 83 -0.56 -10.61 2.27
N GLY A 84 -0.65 -9.75 3.27
CA GLY A 84 0.37 -9.54 4.29
C GLY A 84 0.30 -10.64 5.36
N ALA A 85 1.34 -11.45 5.45
CA ALA A 85 1.50 -12.35 6.59
C ALA A 85 2.05 -11.55 7.78
N TRP A 86 1.14 -10.83 8.45
CA TRP A 86 1.46 -10.12 9.69
C TRP A 86 1.59 -11.10 10.86
N VAL A 87 2.66 -10.94 11.63
CA VAL A 87 2.94 -11.76 12.80
C VAL A 87 2.88 -10.90 14.05
N ASP A 88 1.98 -11.23 14.96
CA ASP A 88 1.90 -10.54 16.26
C ASP A 88 3.23 -10.71 17.03
N PRO A 89 3.78 -9.65 17.65
CA PRO A 89 4.98 -9.74 18.48
C PRO A 89 4.94 -10.78 19.60
N LYS A 90 3.75 -11.24 20.01
CA LYS A 90 3.62 -12.34 20.99
C LYS A 90 4.30 -13.64 20.53
N TYR A 91 4.45 -13.85 19.21
CA TYR A 91 5.13 -15.00 18.61
C TYR A 91 6.65 -14.88 18.61
N MET A 92 7.21 -13.72 18.95
CA MET A 92 8.66 -13.51 19.01
C MET A 92 9.29 -14.23 20.20
N THR A 93 10.62 -14.38 20.16
CA THR A 93 11.44 -14.86 21.31
C THR A 93 11.22 -14.02 22.57
N SER A 94 11.00 -12.69 22.40
CA SER A 94 10.64 -11.77 23.49
C SER A 94 9.17 -11.85 23.91
N GLY A 95 8.34 -12.62 23.19
CA GLY A 95 6.94 -12.83 23.51
C GLY A 95 6.74 -13.66 24.78
N THR A 96 5.49 -13.88 25.13
CA THR A 96 5.11 -14.65 26.33
C THR A 96 4.12 -15.75 25.99
N GLY A 97 4.03 -16.75 26.88
CA GLY A 97 3.04 -17.83 26.73
C GLY A 97 3.41 -18.89 25.71
N LYS A 98 2.41 -19.62 25.25
CA LYS A 98 2.55 -20.78 24.33
C LYS A 98 2.98 -20.43 22.91
N ASP A 99 2.81 -19.19 22.53
CA ASP A 99 3.06 -18.72 21.16
C ASP A 99 4.49 -18.17 20.95
N LYS A 100 5.27 -18.08 22.01
CA LYS A 100 6.67 -17.64 21.97
C LYS A 100 7.51 -18.54 21.04
N ASP A 101 8.46 -17.94 20.32
CA ASP A 101 9.39 -18.60 19.39
C ASP A 101 8.68 -19.36 18.24
N ARG A 102 7.54 -18.83 17.75
CA ARG A 102 6.73 -19.44 16.70
C ARG A 102 6.40 -18.47 15.55
N SER A 103 7.20 -17.44 15.39
CA SER A 103 6.96 -16.42 14.33
C SER A 103 7.00 -17.02 12.93
N SER A 104 7.98 -17.87 12.65
CA SER A 104 8.12 -18.52 11.34
C SER A 104 7.01 -19.54 11.08
N GLU A 105 6.64 -20.32 12.09
CA GLU A 105 5.53 -21.28 12.02
C GLU A 105 4.21 -20.57 11.66
N ARG A 106 3.97 -19.39 12.25
CA ARG A 106 2.80 -18.58 11.96
C ARG A 106 2.73 -18.15 10.48
N VAL A 107 3.84 -17.72 9.90
CA VAL A 107 3.91 -17.36 8.46
C VAL A 107 3.65 -18.60 7.60
N HIS A 108 4.23 -19.75 7.93
CA HIS A 108 3.96 -20.98 7.19
C HIS A 108 2.48 -21.36 7.22
N ALA A 109 1.81 -21.26 8.37
CA ALA A 109 0.38 -21.51 8.48
C ALA A 109 -0.47 -20.55 7.62
N MET A 110 -0.08 -19.27 7.53
CA MET A 110 -0.75 -18.31 6.64
C MET A 110 -0.55 -18.65 5.16
N ILE A 111 0.65 -19.09 4.75
CA ILE A 111 0.88 -19.55 3.37
C ILE A 111 0.03 -20.80 3.10
N ASP A 112 -0.05 -21.75 4.03
CA ASP A 112 -0.89 -22.96 3.91
C ASP A 112 -2.37 -22.59 3.73
N ALA A 113 -2.86 -21.56 4.45
CA ALA A 113 -4.23 -21.08 4.32
C ALA A 113 -4.52 -20.53 2.91
N VAL A 114 -3.58 -19.76 2.33
CA VAL A 114 -3.70 -19.26 0.95
C VAL A 114 -3.63 -20.40 -0.06
N GLU A 115 -2.69 -21.34 0.08
CA GLU A 115 -2.57 -22.51 -0.80
C GLU A 115 -3.85 -23.37 -0.77
N LYS A 116 -4.44 -23.55 0.41
CA LYS A 116 -5.73 -24.24 0.59
C LYS A 116 -6.88 -23.50 -0.10
N LEU A 117 -6.98 -22.17 0.11
CA LEU A 117 -8.01 -21.34 -0.51
C LEU A 117 -7.95 -21.42 -2.05
N VAL A 118 -6.75 -21.28 -2.63
CA VAL A 118 -6.51 -21.33 -4.08
C VAL A 118 -6.87 -22.73 -4.62
N SER A 119 -6.46 -23.80 -3.92
CA SER A 119 -6.75 -25.18 -4.35
C SER A 119 -8.26 -25.48 -4.34
N ALA A 120 -9.01 -24.89 -3.42
CA ALA A 120 -10.47 -25.04 -3.34
C ALA A 120 -11.23 -24.19 -4.38
N ASN A 121 -10.62 -23.13 -4.93
CA ASN A 121 -11.27 -22.17 -5.82
C ASN A 121 -10.45 -21.88 -7.09
N PRO A 122 -10.03 -22.91 -7.86
CA PRO A 122 -9.06 -22.76 -8.95
C PRO A 122 -9.58 -21.98 -10.17
N ASN A 123 -10.90 -21.79 -10.26
CA ASN A 123 -11.53 -21.05 -11.34
C ASN A 123 -11.56 -19.54 -11.08
N ASP A 124 -11.51 -19.12 -9.82
CA ASP A 124 -11.70 -17.73 -9.43
C ASP A 124 -10.41 -17.03 -9.01
N ILE A 125 -9.47 -17.78 -8.44
CA ILE A 125 -8.24 -17.25 -7.85
C ILE A 125 -7.04 -18.13 -8.17
N GLY A 126 -5.84 -17.55 -8.09
CA GLY A 126 -4.59 -18.27 -8.21
C GLY A 126 -3.50 -17.66 -7.34
N PHE A 127 -2.50 -18.46 -6.94
CA PHE A 127 -1.34 -17.99 -6.20
C PHE A 127 -0.25 -17.55 -7.18
N ALA A 128 0.03 -16.26 -7.24
CA ALA A 128 1.06 -15.68 -8.09
C ALA A 128 2.40 -15.64 -7.36
N LYS A 129 3.36 -16.40 -7.84
CA LYS A 129 4.73 -16.45 -7.31
C LYS A 129 5.74 -15.68 -8.19
N SER A 130 5.26 -15.09 -9.28
CA SER A 130 6.02 -14.25 -10.20
C SER A 130 5.09 -13.25 -10.89
N THR A 131 5.65 -12.20 -11.52
CA THR A 131 4.86 -11.27 -12.34
C THR A 131 4.24 -12.00 -13.54
N ALA A 132 4.93 -12.98 -14.11
CA ALA A 132 4.39 -13.81 -15.18
C ALA A 132 3.18 -14.66 -14.74
N ASP A 133 3.22 -15.21 -13.49
CA ASP A 133 2.04 -15.88 -12.92
C ASP A 133 0.88 -14.91 -12.73
N ALA A 134 1.14 -13.72 -12.20
CA ALA A 134 0.12 -12.71 -11.99
C ALA A 134 -0.54 -12.32 -13.30
N GLU A 135 0.24 -11.96 -14.32
CA GLU A 135 -0.26 -11.56 -15.64
C GLU A 135 -1.06 -12.69 -16.31
N ARG A 136 -0.60 -13.93 -16.22
CA ARG A 136 -1.32 -15.09 -16.78
C ARG A 136 -2.65 -15.32 -16.06
N LEU A 137 -2.66 -15.30 -14.72
CA LEU A 137 -3.89 -15.50 -13.93
C LEU A 137 -4.91 -14.40 -14.22
N ILE A 138 -4.47 -13.15 -14.30
CA ILE A 138 -5.33 -12.00 -14.64
C ILE A 138 -5.89 -12.13 -16.08
N ALA A 139 -5.06 -12.53 -17.03
CA ALA A 139 -5.50 -12.78 -18.39
C ALA A 139 -6.54 -13.91 -18.48
N ASP A 140 -6.47 -14.90 -17.57
CA ASP A 140 -7.45 -15.97 -17.40
C ASP A 140 -8.72 -15.53 -16.63
N GLY A 141 -8.85 -14.24 -16.26
CA GLY A 141 -9.98 -13.68 -15.52
C GLY A 141 -10.01 -14.06 -14.03
N LYS A 142 -8.87 -14.43 -13.45
CA LYS A 142 -8.73 -14.81 -12.04
C LYS A 142 -8.07 -13.70 -11.24
N VAL A 143 -8.39 -13.65 -9.93
CA VAL A 143 -7.63 -12.83 -8.98
C VAL A 143 -6.29 -13.52 -8.69
N ALA A 144 -5.20 -12.80 -8.90
CA ALA A 144 -3.84 -13.28 -8.69
C ALA A 144 -3.34 -12.89 -7.29
N ILE A 145 -3.53 -13.75 -6.29
CA ILE A 145 -3.08 -13.50 -4.92
C ILE A 145 -1.55 -13.61 -4.87
N ALA A 146 -0.87 -12.56 -4.42
CA ALA A 146 0.53 -12.60 -4.04
C ALA A 146 0.66 -12.49 -2.51
N MET A 147 1.83 -12.80 -1.95
CA MET A 147 2.05 -12.72 -0.50
C MET A 147 3.31 -11.94 -0.15
N GLY A 148 3.23 -11.19 0.93
CA GLY A 148 4.35 -10.59 1.63
C GLY A 148 4.37 -10.95 3.11
N ILE A 149 5.48 -10.67 3.79
CA ILE A 149 5.59 -10.78 5.24
C ILE A 149 5.62 -9.37 5.83
N GLU A 150 4.83 -9.14 6.88
CA GLU A 150 4.93 -7.91 7.65
C GLU A 150 5.63 -8.14 8.99
N GLY A 151 6.89 -7.68 9.02
CA GLY A 151 7.75 -7.77 10.18
C GLY A 151 8.85 -8.84 10.07
N GLY A 152 10.11 -8.36 9.98
CA GLY A 152 11.28 -9.21 9.82
C GLY A 152 11.58 -10.15 11.00
N HIS A 153 10.86 -10.02 12.13
CA HIS A 153 10.92 -11.03 13.21
C HIS A 153 10.43 -12.41 12.75
N ALA A 154 9.64 -12.46 11.68
CA ALA A 154 9.17 -13.71 11.09
C ALA A 154 10.31 -14.67 10.70
N ILE A 155 11.48 -14.15 10.33
CA ILE A 155 12.63 -15.00 9.97
C ILE A 155 13.40 -15.56 11.17
N GLU A 156 13.06 -15.17 12.42
CA GLU A 156 13.72 -15.66 13.66
C GLU A 156 15.26 -15.59 13.59
N ASN A 157 15.77 -14.48 13.00
CA ASN A 157 17.20 -14.24 12.74
C ASN A 157 17.87 -15.30 11.83
N SER A 158 17.12 -16.04 11.01
CA SER A 158 17.61 -17.06 10.10
C SER A 158 17.50 -16.64 8.62
N LEU A 159 18.63 -16.55 7.93
CA LEU A 159 18.64 -16.33 6.47
C LEU A 159 18.13 -17.55 5.69
N ASP A 160 18.24 -18.75 6.27
CA ASP A 160 17.69 -19.97 5.67
C ASP A 160 16.17 -19.97 5.74
N GLU A 161 15.59 -19.39 6.81
CA GLU A 161 14.14 -19.22 6.92
C GLU A 161 13.60 -18.23 5.87
N LEU A 162 14.29 -17.11 5.68
CA LEU A 162 13.98 -16.19 4.60
C LEU A 162 13.99 -16.88 3.22
N GLU A 163 14.96 -17.78 2.99
CA GLU A 163 15.02 -18.56 1.76
C GLU A 163 13.86 -19.55 1.63
N ARG A 164 13.44 -20.20 2.74
CA ARG A 164 12.25 -21.07 2.76
C ARG A 164 10.98 -20.30 2.41
N PHE A 165 10.79 -19.11 2.97
CA PHE A 165 9.65 -18.25 2.64
C PHE A 165 9.66 -17.82 1.16
N ALA A 166 10.81 -17.42 0.63
CA ALA A 166 10.93 -17.07 -0.79
C ALA A 166 10.56 -18.23 -1.72
N LYS A 167 11.01 -19.46 -1.38
CA LYS A 167 10.66 -20.69 -2.14
C LYS A 167 9.16 -20.99 -2.06
N ARG A 168 8.50 -20.67 -0.95
CA ARG A 168 7.05 -20.84 -0.79
C ARG A 168 6.22 -19.77 -1.49
N GLY A 169 6.81 -18.66 -1.95
CA GLY A 169 6.10 -17.65 -2.72
C GLY A 169 5.98 -16.29 -2.06
N ILE A 170 6.67 -16.05 -0.94
CA ILE A 170 6.77 -14.69 -0.39
C ILE A 170 7.56 -13.80 -1.33
N ARG A 171 7.02 -12.61 -1.63
CA ARG A 171 7.60 -11.69 -2.62
C ARG A 171 8.00 -10.34 -2.07
N TYR A 172 7.61 -10.00 -0.85
CA TYR A 172 8.24 -8.93 -0.09
C TYR A 172 8.36 -9.30 1.39
N MET A 173 9.22 -8.58 2.11
CA MET A 173 9.24 -8.60 3.57
C MET A 173 9.50 -7.19 4.09
N THR A 174 8.59 -6.72 4.96
CA THR A 174 8.78 -5.50 5.74
C THR A 174 9.85 -5.74 6.80
N LEU A 175 10.89 -4.91 6.83
CA LEU A 175 12.06 -5.16 7.69
C LEU A 175 11.73 -5.12 9.18
N THR A 176 10.73 -4.34 9.59
CA THR A 176 10.19 -4.31 10.96
C THR A 176 8.69 -4.14 10.89
N TRP A 177 7.97 -4.51 11.95
CA TRP A 177 6.67 -3.95 12.26
C TRP A 177 6.85 -2.75 13.21
N ASN A 178 5.89 -2.49 14.10
CA ASN A 178 5.99 -1.40 15.10
C ASN A 178 7.03 -1.66 16.20
N ASN A 179 7.58 -2.86 16.28
CA ASN A 179 8.64 -3.26 17.20
C ASN A 179 10.00 -3.31 16.48
N SER A 180 11.04 -2.82 17.16
CA SER A 180 12.41 -3.01 16.71
C SER A 180 12.87 -4.44 16.92
N LEU A 181 13.84 -4.86 16.11
CA LEU A 181 14.50 -6.16 16.16
C LEU A 181 15.95 -5.99 16.60
N ASP A 182 16.67 -7.11 16.83
CA ASP A 182 18.09 -7.07 17.14
C ASP A 182 18.95 -6.53 15.99
N TRP A 183 18.36 -6.39 14.79
CA TRP A 183 19.07 -6.00 13.58
C TRP A 183 18.46 -4.85 12.78
N ALA A 184 17.28 -4.36 13.16
CA ALA A 184 16.59 -3.24 12.50
C ALA A 184 15.73 -2.46 13.50
N THR A 185 15.71 -1.13 13.43
CA THR A 185 14.86 -0.30 14.28
C THR A 185 13.57 0.13 13.57
N SER A 186 12.44 0.07 14.29
CA SER A 186 11.12 0.45 13.80
C SER A 186 10.88 1.96 13.88
N GLY A 187 9.95 2.47 13.08
CA GLY A 187 9.53 3.87 13.10
C GLY A 187 8.92 4.27 14.42
N LYS A 188 8.09 3.39 15.01
CA LYS A 188 7.49 3.63 16.33
C LYS A 188 8.56 3.76 17.41
N ASP A 189 9.47 2.79 17.49
CA ASP A 189 10.50 2.81 18.54
C ASP A 189 11.47 3.99 18.36
N GLU A 190 11.83 4.35 17.12
CA GLU A 190 12.67 5.53 16.89
C GLU A 190 11.97 6.85 17.26
N ALA A 191 10.64 6.91 17.15
CA ALA A 191 9.86 8.08 17.52
C ALA A 191 9.63 8.19 19.06
N GLU A 192 9.38 7.05 19.73
CA GLU A 192 8.94 7.03 21.12
C GLU A 192 10.07 6.76 22.13
N LYS A 193 11.10 5.97 21.76
CA LYS A 193 12.17 5.54 22.67
C LYS A 193 13.44 6.37 22.48
N LYS A 194 13.90 6.98 23.58
CA LYS A 194 15.17 7.73 23.60
C LYS A 194 16.40 6.81 23.69
N ASP A 195 16.27 5.70 24.39
CA ASP A 195 17.38 4.82 24.80
C ASP A 195 17.45 3.56 23.93
N LEU A 196 17.36 3.71 22.60
CA LEU A 196 17.59 2.60 21.70
C LEU A 196 19.08 2.23 21.68
N LYS A 197 19.39 0.93 21.80
CA LYS A 197 20.77 0.40 21.75
C LYS A 197 21.51 0.80 20.47
N PHE A 198 20.76 0.91 19.37
CA PHE A 198 21.25 1.36 18.07
C PHE A 198 20.08 1.95 17.27
N ARG A 199 20.39 2.60 16.14
CA ARG A 199 19.42 3.05 15.14
C ARG A 199 19.86 2.58 13.77
N GLY A 200 18.91 2.10 12.94
CA GLY A 200 19.21 1.63 11.60
C GLY A 200 19.38 0.11 11.50
N LEU A 201 20.14 -0.34 10.49
CA LEU A 201 20.45 -1.74 10.26
C LEU A 201 21.80 -2.12 10.84
N THR A 202 21.85 -3.19 11.61
CA THR A 202 23.13 -3.83 12.01
C THR A 202 23.81 -4.52 10.81
N LYS A 203 24.96 -5.11 11.03
CA LYS A 203 25.65 -5.93 10.00
C LYS A 203 24.74 -7.07 9.51
N PHE A 204 24.02 -7.73 10.42
CA PHE A 204 23.08 -8.80 10.06
C PHE A 204 21.88 -8.23 9.27
N GLY A 205 21.27 -7.12 9.68
CA GLY A 205 20.19 -6.47 8.93
C GLY A 205 20.59 -6.14 7.48
N LYS A 206 21.83 -5.69 7.26
CA LYS A 206 22.36 -5.49 5.90
C LYS A 206 22.55 -6.82 5.13
N GLN A 207 22.86 -7.93 5.82
CA GLN A 207 22.88 -9.26 5.19
C GLN A 207 21.47 -9.71 4.78
N VAL A 208 20.46 -9.47 5.64
CA VAL A 208 19.05 -9.73 5.31
C VAL A 208 18.63 -9.00 4.04
N VAL A 209 18.88 -7.69 3.94
CA VAL A 209 18.57 -6.89 2.73
C VAL A 209 19.24 -7.46 1.47
N ARG A 210 20.51 -7.83 1.54
CA ARG A 210 21.22 -8.44 0.40
C ARG A 210 20.64 -9.81 0.04
N LYS A 211 20.35 -10.65 1.03
CA LYS A 211 19.74 -11.97 0.82
C LYS A 211 18.36 -11.84 0.18
N MET A 212 17.52 -10.85 0.59
CA MET A 212 16.26 -10.54 -0.08
C MET A 212 16.46 -10.24 -1.56
N ASN A 213 17.43 -9.37 -1.91
CA ASN A 213 17.75 -9.08 -3.31
C ASN A 213 18.16 -10.35 -4.08
N ASP A 214 18.98 -11.22 -3.48
CA ASP A 214 19.45 -12.47 -4.09
C ASP A 214 18.30 -13.49 -4.26
N LEU A 215 17.26 -13.41 -3.44
CA LEU A 215 16.09 -14.28 -3.49
C LEU A 215 14.95 -13.75 -4.36
N GLY A 216 15.03 -12.51 -4.86
CA GLY A 216 13.94 -11.88 -5.60
C GLY A 216 12.77 -11.46 -4.68
N VAL A 217 13.04 -11.22 -3.40
CA VAL A 217 12.10 -10.71 -2.41
C VAL A 217 12.28 -9.20 -2.31
N MET A 218 11.24 -8.42 -2.57
CA MET A 218 11.25 -6.96 -2.48
C MET A 218 11.50 -6.52 -1.04
N VAL A 219 12.42 -5.57 -0.86
CA VAL A 219 12.66 -4.94 0.44
C VAL A 219 11.56 -3.93 0.69
N ASP A 220 10.74 -4.18 1.70
CA ASP A 220 9.68 -3.27 2.11
C ASP A 220 10.15 -2.39 3.27
N ILE A 221 9.99 -1.06 3.07
CA ILE A 221 10.43 -0.04 4.02
C ILE A 221 9.27 0.62 4.78
N SER A 222 8.06 0.06 4.69
CA SER A 222 6.98 0.45 5.59
C SER A 222 7.36 0.11 7.04
N HIS A 223 6.85 0.80 8.04
CA HIS A 223 7.13 0.63 9.47
C HIS A 223 8.56 0.91 9.95
N VAL A 224 9.54 0.99 9.07
CA VAL A 224 10.93 1.12 9.50
C VAL A 224 11.25 2.51 10.07
N GLY A 225 12.22 2.56 10.99
CA GLY A 225 12.75 3.82 11.48
C GLY A 225 13.48 4.62 10.39
N VAL A 226 13.61 5.92 10.59
CA VAL A 226 14.26 6.81 9.62
C VAL A 226 15.68 6.34 9.27
N GLN A 227 16.46 5.89 10.28
CA GLN A 227 17.80 5.41 10.02
C GLN A 227 17.80 4.06 9.32
N THR A 228 16.86 3.15 9.67
CA THR A 228 16.68 1.86 8.98
C THR A 228 16.31 2.07 7.52
N PHE A 229 15.44 3.03 7.21
CA PHE A 229 15.12 3.44 5.84
C PHE A 229 16.40 3.77 5.05
N TRP A 230 17.22 4.70 5.57
CA TRP A 230 18.42 5.13 4.87
C TRP A 230 19.45 4.01 4.71
N ASP A 231 19.56 3.15 5.72
CA ASP A 231 20.47 1.98 5.64
C ASP A 231 19.97 0.95 4.62
N ALA A 232 18.65 0.70 4.55
CA ALA A 232 18.05 -0.20 3.57
C ALA A 232 18.26 0.30 2.14
N VAL A 233 17.93 1.59 1.86
CA VAL A 233 18.10 2.19 0.52
C VAL A 233 19.57 2.23 0.08
N ARG A 234 20.51 2.42 1.01
CA ARG A 234 21.96 2.36 0.70
C ARG A 234 22.48 0.93 0.52
N THR A 235 21.83 -0.07 1.09
CA THR A 235 22.29 -1.46 1.08
C THR A 235 21.71 -2.26 -0.08
N THR A 236 20.46 -1.97 -0.46
CA THR A 236 19.78 -2.68 -1.54
C THR A 236 20.41 -2.39 -2.90
N ARG A 237 20.37 -3.41 -3.78
CA ARG A 237 20.73 -3.31 -5.21
C ARG A 237 19.52 -3.33 -6.13
N LYS A 238 18.33 -3.54 -5.55
CA LYS A 238 17.05 -3.65 -6.24
C LYS A 238 16.11 -2.53 -5.79
N PRO A 239 15.08 -2.19 -6.57
CA PRO A 239 14.07 -1.23 -6.14
C PRO A 239 13.36 -1.67 -4.85
N VAL A 240 13.15 -0.72 -3.92
CA VAL A 240 12.38 -0.95 -2.70
C VAL A 240 10.90 -0.68 -2.92
N ILE A 241 10.07 -1.20 -2.02
CA ILE A 241 8.67 -0.79 -1.88
C ILE A 241 8.44 -0.15 -0.51
N ALA A 242 7.50 0.79 -0.42
CA ALA A 242 6.77 1.07 0.80
C ALA A 242 5.37 0.47 0.59
N SER A 243 5.12 -0.71 1.14
CA SER A 243 3.90 -1.48 0.85
C SER A 243 2.62 -0.79 1.29
N HIS A 244 2.69 0.09 2.33
CA HIS A 244 1.56 0.85 2.87
C HIS A 244 2.02 2.05 3.71
N SER A 245 2.37 3.18 3.05
CA SER A 245 2.83 4.42 3.71
C SER A 245 2.31 5.66 2.99
N CYS A 246 2.06 6.75 3.73
CA CYS A 246 1.57 8.01 3.20
C CYS A 246 2.67 9.10 3.18
N ALA A 247 2.30 10.36 2.86
CA ALA A 247 3.20 11.50 2.83
C ALA A 247 3.21 12.22 4.19
N TYR A 248 4.38 12.35 4.81
CA TYR A 248 4.57 13.03 6.10
C TYR A 248 4.18 14.52 6.06
N SER A 249 4.44 15.19 4.96
CA SER A 249 4.13 16.62 4.77
C SER A 249 2.63 16.93 4.82
N LEU A 250 1.76 15.95 4.55
CA LEU A 250 0.31 16.09 4.67
C LEU A 250 -0.19 15.62 6.05
N CYS A 251 0.39 14.55 6.58
CA CYS A 251 0.08 14.04 7.90
C CYS A 251 1.37 13.63 8.60
N ALA A 252 1.79 14.42 9.59
CA ALA A 252 3.06 14.25 10.33
C ALA A 252 2.97 13.06 11.31
N HIS A 253 2.98 11.85 10.76
CA HIS A 253 2.97 10.60 11.51
C HIS A 253 4.26 9.79 11.23
N PHE A 254 4.81 9.08 12.23
CA PHE A 254 6.05 8.30 12.09
C PHE A 254 5.98 7.19 11.04
N ARG A 255 4.78 6.77 10.65
CA ARG A 255 4.54 5.78 9.59
C ARG A 255 4.65 6.36 8.18
N ASN A 256 4.62 7.69 8.03
CA ASN A 256 4.60 8.39 6.76
C ASN A 256 6.01 8.80 6.32
N LEU A 257 6.23 8.78 5.02
CA LEU A 257 7.53 9.12 4.41
C LEU A 257 7.70 10.62 4.28
N ARG A 258 8.88 11.13 4.65
CA ARG A 258 9.28 12.51 4.43
C ARG A 258 9.65 12.73 2.96
N ASP A 259 9.64 13.98 2.51
CA ASP A 259 9.92 14.32 1.11
C ASP A 259 11.28 13.83 0.62
N ASP A 260 12.30 13.87 1.45
CA ASP A 260 13.62 13.34 1.14
C ASP A 260 13.62 11.81 0.99
N GLN A 261 12.82 11.11 1.80
CA GLN A 261 12.62 9.67 1.70
C GLN A 261 11.82 9.31 0.44
N ILE A 262 10.75 10.05 0.12
CA ILE A 262 9.95 9.90 -1.12
C ILE A 262 10.87 10.04 -2.35
N LYS A 263 11.68 11.10 -2.38
CA LYS A 263 12.67 11.32 -3.45
C LYS A 263 13.72 10.21 -3.52
N ALA A 264 14.13 9.65 -2.38
CA ALA A 264 15.08 8.54 -2.34
C ALA A 264 14.47 7.25 -2.89
N VAL A 265 13.20 6.94 -2.60
CA VAL A 265 12.49 5.80 -3.20
C VAL A 265 12.39 5.96 -4.71
N ALA A 266 12.03 7.13 -5.22
CA ALA A 266 11.98 7.40 -6.65
C ALA A 266 13.36 7.26 -7.32
N LYS A 267 14.42 7.79 -6.70
CA LYS A 267 15.82 7.63 -7.16
C LYS A 267 16.24 6.16 -7.21
N ASN A 268 15.79 5.35 -6.26
CA ASN A 268 16.00 3.89 -6.23
C ASN A 268 15.10 3.15 -7.23
N ARG A 269 14.20 3.83 -7.98
CA ARG A 269 13.19 3.27 -8.90
C ARG A 269 12.14 2.40 -8.19
N GLY A 270 11.95 2.62 -6.89
CA GLY A 270 10.97 1.95 -6.07
C GLY A 270 9.53 2.41 -6.32
N VAL A 271 8.63 2.09 -5.39
CA VAL A 271 7.23 2.55 -5.39
C VAL A 271 6.73 2.74 -3.96
N ILE A 272 5.88 3.75 -3.77
CA ILE A 272 5.21 4.05 -2.51
C ILE A 272 3.73 3.74 -2.70
N LEU A 273 3.21 2.78 -1.95
CA LEU A 273 1.84 2.35 -2.01
C LEU A 273 1.11 3.02 -0.83
N VAL A 274 0.14 3.87 -1.17
CA VAL A 274 -0.49 4.77 -0.18
C VAL A 274 -1.42 3.98 0.72
N ASN A 275 -1.21 4.09 2.04
CA ASN A 275 -2.05 3.47 3.07
C ASN A 275 -3.40 4.19 3.20
N PHE A 276 -4.47 3.44 3.50
CA PHE A 276 -5.82 4.00 3.63
C PHE A 276 -6.23 4.28 5.08
N TYR A 277 -5.38 4.01 6.06
CA TYR A 277 -5.72 4.27 7.45
C TYR A 277 -5.96 5.77 7.72
N ALA A 278 -7.11 6.09 8.31
CA ALA A 278 -7.51 7.45 8.63
C ALA A 278 -6.47 8.26 9.43
N GLY A 279 -5.77 7.62 10.36
CA GLY A 279 -4.74 8.26 11.19
C GLY A 279 -3.43 8.58 10.43
N PHE A 280 -3.21 8.00 9.24
CA PHE A 280 -2.06 8.33 8.39
C PHE A 280 -2.40 9.34 7.29
N ILE A 281 -3.71 9.57 7.08
CA ILE A 281 -4.25 10.47 6.05
C ILE A 281 -4.59 11.83 6.65
N ASP A 282 -5.32 11.86 7.78
CA ASP A 282 -5.78 13.09 8.45
C ASP A 282 -4.97 13.38 9.71
N SER A 283 -4.13 14.40 9.68
CA SER A 283 -3.32 14.84 10.83
C SER A 283 -4.16 15.27 12.04
N THR A 284 -5.47 15.43 11.89
CA THR A 284 -6.39 15.79 12.97
C THR A 284 -7.16 14.59 13.55
N TYR A 285 -7.07 13.43 12.89
CA TYR A 285 -7.86 12.24 13.21
C TYR A 285 -7.65 11.78 14.66
N ASP A 286 -6.40 11.58 15.08
CA ASP A 286 -6.09 11.10 16.43
C ASP A 286 -6.55 12.07 17.50
N ARG A 287 -6.40 13.38 17.27
CA ARG A 287 -6.89 14.41 18.20
C ARG A 287 -8.42 14.42 18.29
N LYS A 288 -9.12 14.23 17.18
CA LYS A 288 -10.59 14.12 17.15
C LYS A 288 -11.03 12.84 17.85
N ARG A 289 -10.38 11.73 17.56
CA ARG A 289 -10.64 10.42 18.13
C ARG A 289 -10.44 10.36 19.64
N ALA A 290 -9.42 11.05 20.17
CA ALA A 290 -9.13 11.11 21.58
C ALA A 290 -10.29 11.67 22.43
N LYS A 291 -11.16 12.50 21.86
CA LYS A 291 -12.37 13.00 22.54
C LYS A 291 -13.39 11.90 22.85
N HIS A 292 -13.31 10.78 22.15
CA HIS A 292 -14.20 9.62 22.28
C HIS A 292 -13.49 8.41 22.91
N GLU A 293 -12.33 8.63 23.54
CA GLU A 293 -11.45 7.57 24.04
C GLU A 293 -12.17 6.61 25.00
N SER A 294 -13.03 7.11 25.88
CA SER A 294 -13.78 6.29 26.83
C SER A 294 -14.67 5.26 26.13
N LEU A 295 -15.43 5.68 25.11
CA LEU A 295 -16.26 4.77 24.31
C LEU A 295 -15.39 3.82 23.49
N LEU A 296 -14.36 4.33 22.84
CA LEU A 296 -13.46 3.52 22.02
C LEU A 296 -12.73 2.46 22.84
N ASN A 297 -12.33 2.77 24.07
CA ASN A 297 -11.71 1.79 24.99
C ASN A 297 -12.70 0.70 25.40
N LYS A 298 -13.98 1.05 25.64
CA LYS A 298 -15.04 0.06 25.89
C LYS A 298 -15.22 -0.87 24.68
N LEU A 299 -15.31 -0.32 23.47
CA LEU A 299 -15.44 -1.11 22.25
C LEU A 299 -14.20 -1.99 21.99
N ARG A 300 -13.01 -1.46 22.30
CA ARG A 300 -11.75 -2.22 22.22
C ARG A 300 -11.76 -3.44 23.15
N GLN A 301 -12.22 -3.25 24.38
CA GLN A 301 -12.37 -4.37 25.33
C GLN A 301 -13.33 -5.44 24.80
N GLN A 302 -14.44 -5.06 24.18
CA GLN A 302 -15.39 -5.99 23.56
C GLN A 302 -14.80 -6.71 22.35
N ALA A 303 -13.84 -6.10 21.66
CA ALA A 303 -13.12 -6.66 20.52
C ALA A 303 -11.87 -7.43 20.92
N THR A 304 -11.58 -7.57 22.22
CA THR A 304 -10.44 -8.35 22.71
C THR A 304 -10.95 -9.69 23.20
N ASP A 305 -10.37 -10.76 22.71
CA ASP A 305 -10.73 -12.13 23.09
C ASP A 305 -10.22 -12.47 24.51
N PRO A 306 -10.75 -13.56 25.13
CA PRO A 306 -10.35 -13.95 26.49
C PRO A 306 -8.86 -14.24 26.67
N ASP A 307 -8.15 -14.59 25.60
CA ASP A 307 -6.69 -14.81 25.60
C ASP A 307 -5.87 -13.50 25.46
N GLY A 308 -6.55 -12.35 25.37
CA GLY A 308 -5.94 -11.03 25.20
C GLY A 308 -5.67 -10.65 23.76
N THR A 309 -6.04 -11.46 22.78
CA THR A 309 -5.89 -11.16 21.35
C THR A 309 -6.89 -10.09 20.92
N PHE A 310 -6.39 -8.97 20.41
CA PHE A 310 -7.23 -7.89 19.90
C PHE A 310 -7.66 -8.18 18.45
N ASN A 311 -8.98 -8.19 18.22
CA ASN A 311 -9.56 -8.37 16.88
C ASN A 311 -9.88 -7.00 16.26
N GLN A 312 -9.06 -6.58 15.31
CA GLN A 312 -9.13 -5.28 14.64
C GLN A 312 -10.44 -5.10 13.86
N VAL A 313 -10.88 -6.12 13.14
CA VAL A 313 -12.11 -6.08 12.33
C VAL A 313 -13.34 -5.98 13.21
N LYS A 314 -13.44 -6.83 14.25
CA LYS A 314 -14.53 -6.75 15.25
C LYS A 314 -14.58 -5.38 15.92
N PHE A 315 -13.42 -4.77 16.21
CA PHE A 315 -13.36 -3.41 16.72
C PHE A 315 -13.93 -2.41 15.71
N GLY A 316 -13.53 -2.48 14.44
CA GLY A 316 -14.07 -1.64 13.37
C GLY A 316 -15.59 -1.76 13.24
N GLN A 317 -16.13 -2.98 13.31
CA GLN A 317 -17.57 -3.23 13.29
C GLN A 317 -18.29 -2.60 14.49
N LEU A 318 -17.78 -2.83 15.70
CA LEU A 318 -18.35 -2.24 16.92
C LEU A 318 -18.34 -0.72 16.86
N VAL A 319 -17.30 -0.12 16.29
CA VAL A 319 -17.25 1.32 16.01
C VAL A 319 -18.33 1.74 15.01
N GLN A 320 -18.53 0.97 13.97
CA GLN A 320 -19.60 1.23 12.98
C GLN A 320 -21.01 1.10 13.59
N GLU A 321 -21.25 0.08 14.40
CA GLU A 321 -22.56 -0.23 14.97
C GLU A 321 -22.91 0.64 16.17
N GLN A 322 -21.95 0.85 17.08
CA GLN A 322 -22.17 1.45 18.39
C GLN A 322 -21.51 2.83 18.56
N GLY A 323 -20.62 3.22 17.65
CA GLY A 323 -19.88 4.49 17.71
C GLY A 323 -20.74 5.74 17.53
N GLY A 324 -21.95 5.59 16.92
CA GLY A 324 -22.80 6.71 16.58
C GLY A 324 -22.25 7.54 15.39
N ASP A 325 -23.07 8.49 14.94
CA ASP A 325 -22.72 9.32 13.78
C ASP A 325 -21.49 10.22 14.05
N GLU A 326 -21.27 10.60 15.30
CA GLU A 326 -20.14 11.43 15.68
C GLU A 326 -18.81 10.72 15.44
N ILE A 327 -18.67 9.45 15.84
CA ILE A 327 -17.44 8.67 15.58
C ILE A 327 -17.31 8.31 14.10
N LYS A 328 -18.42 7.98 13.43
CA LYS A 328 -18.41 7.71 11.99
C LYS A 328 -17.92 8.93 11.20
N SER A 329 -18.31 10.14 11.62
CA SER A 329 -17.90 11.39 11.00
C SER A 329 -16.42 11.74 11.19
N LEU A 330 -15.71 11.04 12.08
CA LEU A 330 -14.25 11.22 12.26
C LEU A 330 -13.45 10.71 11.05
N ARG A 331 -13.99 9.77 10.28
CA ARG A 331 -13.34 9.25 9.08
C ARG A 331 -13.09 10.38 8.09
N PRO A 332 -11.85 10.54 7.57
CA PRO A 332 -11.56 11.57 6.57
C PRO A 332 -12.33 11.29 5.27
N PRO A 333 -12.68 12.32 4.49
CA PRO A 333 -13.26 12.12 3.16
C PRO A 333 -12.25 11.43 2.23
N LEU A 334 -12.74 10.64 1.25
CA LEU A 334 -11.91 9.98 0.23
C LEU A 334 -10.93 10.95 -0.45
N ALA A 335 -11.34 12.21 -0.63
CA ALA A 335 -10.50 13.24 -1.23
C ALA A 335 -9.13 13.39 -0.54
N MET A 336 -9.04 13.19 0.79
CA MET A 336 -7.77 13.28 1.50
C MET A 336 -6.83 12.10 1.17
N LEU A 337 -7.35 10.90 0.91
CA LEU A 337 -6.55 9.79 0.40
C LEU A 337 -5.97 10.15 -0.98
N ILE A 338 -6.80 10.71 -1.85
CA ILE A 338 -6.35 11.13 -3.17
C ILE A 338 -5.30 12.25 -3.08
N ASP A 339 -5.41 13.16 -2.09
CA ASP A 339 -4.39 14.19 -1.86
C ASP A 339 -3.01 13.58 -1.58
N HIS A 340 -2.92 12.47 -0.82
CA HIS A 340 -1.66 11.77 -0.59
C HIS A 340 -1.10 11.14 -1.86
N ILE A 341 -1.93 10.51 -2.68
CA ILE A 341 -1.53 9.95 -3.98
C ILE A 341 -0.99 11.06 -4.88
N GLU A 342 -1.74 12.16 -5.01
CA GLU A 342 -1.33 13.31 -5.82
C GLU A 342 -0.08 13.99 -5.32
N TYR A 343 0.06 14.14 -4.00
CA TYR A 343 1.24 14.77 -3.41
C TYR A 343 2.51 14.02 -3.82
N ILE A 344 2.52 12.70 -3.65
CA ILE A 344 3.65 11.86 -4.04
C ILE A 344 3.87 11.95 -5.55
N ALA A 345 2.80 11.80 -6.35
CA ALA A 345 2.89 11.87 -7.81
C ALA A 345 3.39 13.24 -8.31
N LYS A 346 2.99 14.35 -7.70
CA LYS A 346 3.48 15.68 -8.05
C LYS A 346 4.93 15.92 -7.62
N LEU A 347 5.37 15.28 -6.52
CA LEU A 347 6.73 15.46 -5.99
C LEU A 347 7.78 14.69 -6.80
N VAL A 348 7.46 13.46 -7.28
CA VAL A 348 8.45 12.56 -7.90
C VAL A 348 8.00 11.93 -9.21
N GLY A 349 6.76 12.10 -9.62
CA GLY A 349 6.16 11.48 -10.82
C GLY A 349 5.15 10.39 -10.48
N PRO A 350 4.14 10.19 -11.34
CA PRO A 350 3.12 9.15 -11.14
C PRO A 350 3.67 7.72 -11.23
N GLU A 351 4.91 7.55 -11.70
CA GLU A 351 5.60 6.26 -11.81
C GLU A 351 6.03 5.68 -10.45
N TYR A 352 5.92 6.45 -9.36
CA TYR A 352 6.46 6.07 -8.05
C TYR A 352 5.41 5.95 -6.95
N VAL A 353 4.14 5.99 -7.30
CA VAL A 353 3.03 5.87 -6.35
C VAL A 353 2.04 4.78 -6.77
N GLY A 354 1.37 4.16 -5.80
CA GLY A 354 0.34 3.14 -6.00
C GLY A 354 -0.55 2.99 -4.76
N LEU A 355 -1.24 1.86 -4.65
CA LEU A 355 -2.22 1.56 -3.61
C LEU A 355 -1.69 0.50 -2.66
N GLY A 356 -1.83 0.72 -1.35
CA GLY A 356 -1.47 -0.23 -0.30
C GLY A 356 -2.47 -0.08 0.84
N SER A 357 -3.63 -0.69 0.68
CA SER A 357 -4.86 -0.35 1.40
C SER A 357 -4.79 -0.55 2.90
N ASP A 358 -4.09 -1.57 3.34
CA ASP A 358 -4.09 -2.04 4.73
C ASP A 358 -5.50 -2.51 5.17
N PHE A 359 -6.31 -3.01 4.21
CA PHE A 359 -7.61 -3.60 4.47
C PHE A 359 -7.49 -4.76 5.45
N ASP A 360 -8.47 -4.90 6.33
CA ASP A 360 -8.52 -5.84 7.44
C ASP A 360 -7.42 -5.62 8.52
N GLY A 361 -6.44 -4.75 8.29
CA GLY A 361 -5.37 -4.37 9.23
C GLY A 361 -5.64 -3.06 9.99
N VAL A 362 -6.60 -2.25 9.56
CA VAL A 362 -6.87 -0.92 10.15
C VAL A 362 -8.30 -0.77 10.63
N SER A 363 -8.49 0.09 11.64
CA SER A 363 -9.80 0.29 12.29
C SER A 363 -10.67 1.37 11.65
N ALA A 364 -10.12 2.18 10.75
CA ALA A 364 -10.84 3.28 10.13
C ALA A 364 -10.28 3.61 8.75
N LEU A 365 -11.10 3.44 7.75
CA LEU A 365 -10.84 3.77 6.35
C LEU A 365 -11.45 5.14 6.02
N PRO A 366 -11.09 5.80 4.91
CA PRO A 366 -11.77 7.00 4.44
C PRO A 366 -13.28 6.76 4.22
N GLN A 367 -14.07 7.81 4.31
CA GLN A 367 -15.48 7.75 3.90
C GLN A 367 -15.58 7.24 2.47
N GLU A 368 -16.63 6.51 2.15
CA GLU A 368 -16.87 5.86 0.85
C GLU A 368 -15.92 4.70 0.51
N MET A 369 -14.86 4.45 1.29
CA MET A 369 -13.91 3.34 1.08
C MET A 369 -14.12 2.23 2.12
N ASP A 370 -15.36 1.73 2.25
CA ASP A 370 -15.71 0.76 3.29
C ASP A 370 -15.13 -0.62 3.08
N ASP A 371 -14.88 -1.00 1.82
CA ASP A 371 -14.27 -2.26 1.44
C ASP A 371 -13.66 -2.19 0.03
N VAL A 372 -13.06 -3.27 -0.40
CA VAL A 372 -12.35 -3.39 -1.68
C VAL A 372 -13.24 -3.13 -2.91
N SER A 373 -14.58 -3.33 -2.82
CA SER A 373 -15.50 -3.05 -3.93
C SER A 373 -15.56 -1.55 -4.32
N LYS A 374 -15.01 -0.68 -3.48
CA LYS A 374 -15.01 0.78 -3.67
C LYS A 374 -13.77 1.32 -4.41
N LEU A 375 -12.80 0.48 -4.74
CA LEU A 375 -11.58 0.91 -5.44
C LEU A 375 -11.83 1.69 -6.74
N PRO A 376 -12.90 1.43 -7.55
CA PRO A 376 -13.20 2.26 -8.72
C PRO A 376 -13.38 3.74 -8.43
N LEU A 377 -13.74 4.13 -7.18
CA LEU A 377 -13.86 5.53 -6.78
C LEU A 377 -12.52 6.27 -6.78
N ILE A 378 -11.40 5.56 -6.57
CA ILE A 378 -10.05 6.13 -6.69
C ILE A 378 -9.78 6.53 -8.14
N THR A 379 -10.09 5.65 -9.10
CA THR A 379 -9.96 5.93 -10.54
C THR A 379 -10.81 7.14 -10.93
N LYS A 380 -12.08 7.16 -10.50
CA LYS A 380 -12.99 8.29 -10.71
C LYS A 380 -12.39 9.59 -10.20
N SER A 381 -11.95 9.60 -8.94
CA SER A 381 -11.40 10.80 -8.30
C SER A 381 -10.12 11.31 -8.98
N LEU A 382 -9.24 10.41 -9.42
CA LEU A 382 -8.04 10.79 -10.17
C LEU A 382 -8.39 11.37 -11.54
N GLN A 383 -9.36 10.81 -12.25
CA GLN A 383 -9.86 11.38 -13.50
C GLN A 383 -10.49 12.76 -13.31
N GLU A 384 -11.33 12.92 -12.30
CA GLU A 384 -11.97 14.22 -11.96
C GLU A 384 -10.93 15.30 -11.62
N ARG A 385 -9.75 14.89 -11.12
CA ARG A 385 -8.60 15.79 -10.86
C ARG A 385 -7.68 15.97 -12.07
N GLY A 386 -8.05 15.45 -13.23
CA GLY A 386 -7.36 15.69 -14.52
C GLY A 386 -6.13 14.82 -14.77
N TRP A 387 -5.96 13.70 -14.03
CA TRP A 387 -4.90 12.75 -14.34
C TRP A 387 -5.19 12.01 -15.64
N SER A 388 -4.17 11.77 -16.45
CA SER A 388 -4.31 10.99 -17.69
C SER A 388 -4.57 9.52 -17.41
N ASP A 389 -5.27 8.84 -18.32
CA ASP A 389 -5.54 7.40 -18.24
C ASP A 389 -4.24 6.59 -18.09
N GLU A 390 -3.15 7.02 -18.74
CA GLU A 390 -1.83 6.39 -18.61
C GLU A 390 -1.27 6.51 -17.18
N ALA A 391 -1.32 7.71 -16.58
CA ALA A 391 -0.85 7.93 -15.22
C ALA A 391 -1.69 7.14 -14.20
N ILE A 392 -3.02 7.12 -14.38
CA ILE A 392 -3.94 6.35 -13.53
C ILE A 392 -3.63 4.85 -13.61
N THR A 393 -3.45 4.29 -14.81
CA THR A 393 -3.10 2.87 -15.00
C THR A 393 -1.78 2.51 -14.29
N LYS A 394 -0.78 3.40 -14.32
CA LYS A 394 0.47 3.21 -13.57
C LYS A 394 0.22 3.18 -12.06
N ILE A 395 -0.58 4.12 -11.53
CA ILE A 395 -0.92 4.23 -10.11
C ILE A 395 -1.71 3.01 -9.64
N LEU A 396 -2.68 2.55 -10.42
CA LEU A 396 -3.54 1.44 -10.03
C LEU A 396 -2.78 0.12 -9.81
N GLY A 397 -1.73 -0.17 -10.59
CA GLY A 397 -0.98 -1.42 -10.41
C GLY A 397 0.30 -1.53 -11.22
N GLY A 398 0.38 -0.80 -12.35
CA GLY A 398 1.54 -0.87 -13.25
C GLY A 398 2.87 -0.61 -12.56
N ASN A 399 2.91 0.30 -11.59
CA ASN A 399 4.12 0.64 -10.83
C ASN A 399 4.56 -0.48 -9.90
N LEU A 400 3.63 -1.13 -9.19
CA LEU A 400 3.95 -2.26 -8.33
C LEU A 400 4.47 -3.44 -9.16
N LEU A 401 3.81 -3.77 -10.26
CA LEU A 401 4.28 -4.81 -11.20
C LEU A 401 5.68 -4.50 -11.75
N ARG A 402 5.96 -3.25 -12.12
CA ARG A 402 7.29 -2.81 -12.57
C ARG A 402 8.36 -3.09 -11.52
N VAL A 403 8.08 -2.74 -10.26
CA VAL A 403 9.03 -2.94 -9.15
C VAL A 403 9.19 -4.42 -8.83
N TRP A 404 8.11 -5.17 -8.80
CA TRP A 404 8.18 -6.62 -8.58
C TRP A 404 9.01 -7.31 -9.67
N ARG A 405 8.74 -7.04 -10.96
CA ARG A 405 9.54 -7.57 -12.09
C ARG A 405 11.01 -7.21 -11.99
N ALA A 406 11.35 -5.98 -11.57
CA ALA A 406 12.74 -5.56 -11.39
C ALA A 406 13.46 -6.28 -10.24
N ASN A 407 12.72 -6.86 -9.30
CA ASN A 407 13.24 -7.67 -8.20
C ASN A 407 13.38 -9.15 -8.55
N GLU A 408 12.66 -9.66 -9.55
CA GLU A 408 12.76 -11.06 -9.98
C GLU A 408 14.18 -11.42 -10.43
N ARG A 409 14.46 -12.74 -10.44
CA ARG A 409 15.78 -13.31 -10.83
C ARG A 409 15.89 -13.49 -12.32
#